data_b288a4b2c9fdfcc5147708bba12b9de2
#
_entry.id   b288a4b2c9fdfcc5147708bba12b9de2
#
_cell.length_a   1.000
_cell.length_b   1.000
_cell.length_c   1.000
_cell.angle_alpha   90.00
_cell.angle_beta   90.00
_cell.angle_gamma   90.00
#
_symmetry.space_group_name_H-M   'P 1'
#
loop_
_entity.id
_entity.type
_entity.pdbx_description
1 polymer ?
#
loop_
_entity_poly.entity_id
_entity_poly.type
_entity_poly.pdbx_seq_one_letter_code
_entity_poly.pdbx_strand_id
1 'polypeptide(L)'
;GFNTLISRFVDDKHTIIVLNNYYNASSSSISNGIARILYGFDAAPPREDLTNVLSKLIAEKEIDAAVKEIKILKQDDAKYKANETSINNLGYLLLQAGKIKEAVEVFKLNVEWFPESANVYDSYGEALAAAGDKENAIINYKKSIELNPNNEGGKEMLKKLEGK
;
A
#
# COMPACT_ATOMS: atom_id res chain seq x y z
N GLY A 1 -2.76 -16.21 -10.05
CA GLY A 1 -3.32 -16.21 -11.39
C GLY A 1 -2.36 -15.63 -12.42
N PHE A 2 -2.52 -15.99 -13.67
CA PHE A 2 -1.74 -15.43 -14.76
C PHE A 2 -2.31 -14.05 -15.13
N ASN A 3 -1.44 -13.09 -15.37
CA ASN A 3 -1.81 -11.77 -15.90
C ASN A 3 -1.19 -11.63 -17.29
N THR A 4 -2.03 -11.41 -18.29
CA THR A 4 -1.62 -11.29 -19.69
C THR A 4 -2.15 -9.99 -20.26
N LEU A 5 -1.28 -9.23 -20.91
CA LEU A 5 -1.64 -8.03 -21.65
C LEU A 5 -1.16 -8.14 -23.10
N ILE A 6 -2.04 -7.77 -24.03
CA ILE A 6 -1.70 -7.63 -25.45
C ILE A 6 -2.00 -6.18 -25.83
N SER A 7 -0.97 -5.44 -26.23
CA SER A 7 -1.08 -4.08 -26.78
C SER A 7 -0.76 -4.13 -28.27
N ARG A 8 -1.71 -3.70 -29.11
CA ARG A 8 -1.55 -3.70 -30.56
C ARG A 8 -1.52 -2.29 -31.11
N PHE A 9 -0.46 -1.93 -31.81
CA PHE A 9 -0.25 -0.67 -32.51
C PHE A 9 -0.49 -0.92 -33.99
N VAL A 10 -1.72 -0.65 -34.44
CA VAL A 10 -2.23 -1.10 -35.76
C VAL A 10 -1.50 -0.43 -36.91
N ASP A 11 -1.29 0.88 -36.80
CA ASP A 11 -0.68 1.69 -37.86
C ASP A 11 0.79 1.31 -38.09
N ASP A 12 1.53 0.98 -37.01
CA ASP A 12 2.94 0.64 -37.06
C ASP A 12 3.19 -0.87 -37.16
N LYS A 13 2.11 -1.66 -37.16
CA LYS A 13 2.15 -3.14 -37.22
C LYS A 13 2.96 -3.79 -36.09
N HIS A 14 3.06 -3.12 -34.92
CA HIS A 14 3.71 -3.65 -33.73
C HIS A 14 2.69 -4.30 -32.78
N THR A 15 3.10 -5.35 -32.11
CA THR A 15 2.32 -5.99 -31.04
C THR A 15 3.24 -6.30 -29.86
N ILE A 16 2.85 -5.84 -28.67
CA ILE A 16 3.55 -6.14 -27.42
C ILE A 16 2.70 -7.12 -26.65
N ILE A 17 3.28 -8.27 -26.31
CA ILE A 17 2.64 -9.30 -25.50
C ILE A 17 3.42 -9.43 -24.20
N VAL A 18 2.74 -9.18 -23.07
CA VAL A 18 3.32 -9.34 -21.72
C VAL A 18 2.64 -10.52 -21.05
N LEU A 19 3.39 -11.59 -20.82
CA LEU A 19 2.96 -12.78 -20.08
C LEU A 19 3.57 -12.74 -18.68
N ASN A 20 2.72 -12.81 -17.67
CA ASN A 20 3.15 -12.69 -16.29
C ASN A 20 2.40 -13.67 -15.39
N ASN A 21 3.14 -14.39 -14.55
CA ASN A 21 2.60 -15.33 -13.55
C ASN A 21 2.53 -14.71 -12.14
N TYR A 22 2.79 -13.40 -12.00
CA TYR A 22 2.76 -12.70 -10.73
C TYR A 22 1.56 -11.75 -10.67
N TYR A 23 0.70 -11.93 -9.68
CA TYR A 23 -0.59 -11.24 -9.56
C TYR A 23 -0.47 -9.71 -9.50
N ASN A 24 0.57 -9.19 -8.86
CA ASN A 24 0.78 -7.75 -8.64
C ASN A 24 1.69 -7.06 -9.66
N ALA A 25 2.17 -7.76 -10.68
CA ALA A 25 2.99 -7.10 -11.68
C ALA A 25 2.13 -6.27 -12.63
N SER A 26 2.48 -5.02 -12.81
CA SER A 26 1.82 -4.10 -13.73
C SER A 26 2.20 -4.40 -15.18
N SER A 27 1.51 -5.35 -15.80
CA SER A 27 1.71 -5.70 -17.23
C SER A 27 1.54 -4.47 -18.13
N SER A 28 0.64 -3.54 -17.77
CA SER A 28 0.44 -2.27 -18.48
C SER A 28 1.67 -1.37 -18.41
N SER A 29 2.30 -1.26 -17.24
CA SER A 29 3.51 -0.43 -17.06
C SER A 29 4.68 -0.97 -17.89
N ILE A 30 4.83 -2.31 -17.93
CA ILE A 30 5.84 -2.98 -18.73
C ILE A 30 5.58 -2.75 -20.23
N SER A 31 4.34 -2.96 -20.69
CA SER A 31 3.95 -2.74 -22.08
C SER A 31 4.18 -1.30 -22.52
N ASN A 32 3.80 -0.32 -21.68
CA ASN A 32 4.04 1.10 -21.96
C ASN A 32 5.54 1.43 -22.01
N GLY A 33 6.35 0.87 -21.11
CA GLY A 33 7.80 1.04 -21.14
C GLY A 33 8.42 0.52 -22.44
N ILE A 34 8.02 -0.68 -22.88
CA ILE A 34 8.47 -1.27 -24.16
C ILE A 34 8.01 -0.40 -25.33
N ALA A 35 6.76 0.06 -25.36
CA ALA A 35 6.25 0.94 -26.40
C ALA A 35 7.06 2.25 -26.49
N ARG A 36 7.35 2.89 -25.36
CA ARG A 36 8.20 4.09 -25.33
C ARG A 36 9.56 3.85 -25.99
N ILE A 37 10.23 2.76 -25.64
CA ILE A 37 11.54 2.39 -26.25
C ILE A 37 11.39 2.18 -27.76
N LEU A 38 10.38 1.45 -28.21
CA LEU A 38 10.13 1.19 -29.62
C LEU A 38 9.92 2.47 -30.44
N TYR A 39 9.32 3.49 -29.83
CA TYR A 39 9.07 4.78 -30.48
C TYR A 39 10.15 5.83 -30.19
N GLY A 40 11.31 5.43 -29.64
CA GLY A 40 12.46 6.32 -29.42
C GLY A 40 12.30 7.24 -28.23
N PHE A 41 11.38 6.96 -27.32
CA PHE A 41 11.23 7.70 -26.06
C PHE A 41 11.97 7.00 -24.93
N ASP A 42 12.49 7.76 -23.99
CA ASP A 42 13.05 7.21 -22.75
C ASP A 42 11.95 6.52 -21.95
N ALA A 43 12.19 5.26 -21.58
CA ALA A 43 11.35 4.56 -20.62
C ALA A 43 11.90 4.84 -19.21
N ALA A 44 11.05 5.37 -18.33
CA ALA A 44 11.41 5.41 -16.93
C ALA A 44 11.63 3.97 -16.41
N PRO A 45 12.71 3.71 -15.67
CA PRO A 45 12.93 2.39 -15.08
C PRO A 45 11.75 2.02 -14.16
N PRO A 46 11.39 0.72 -14.07
CA PRO A 46 10.35 0.28 -13.16
C PRO A 46 10.76 0.60 -11.72
N ARG A 47 9.86 1.29 -11.00
CA ARG A 47 10.07 1.60 -9.59
C ARG A 47 9.69 0.41 -8.72
N GLU A 48 10.52 0.10 -7.74
CA GLU A 48 10.26 -0.95 -6.76
C GLU A 48 9.15 -0.53 -5.78
N ASP A 49 8.23 -1.44 -5.49
CA ASP A 49 7.21 -1.19 -4.48
C ASP A 49 7.83 -1.29 -3.07
N LEU A 50 7.76 -0.20 -2.32
CA LEU A 50 8.29 -0.12 -0.96
C LEU A 50 7.69 -1.16 -0.01
N THR A 51 6.49 -1.67 -0.28
CA THR A 51 5.88 -2.73 0.51
C THR A 51 6.70 -4.01 0.48
N ASN A 52 7.27 -4.36 -0.70
CA ASN A 52 8.13 -5.53 -0.82
C ASN A 52 9.42 -5.37 -0.02
N VAL A 53 10.00 -4.16 -0.05
CA VAL A 53 11.20 -3.84 0.73
C VAL A 53 10.89 -3.86 2.22
N LEU A 54 9.79 -3.22 2.64
CA LEU A 54 9.35 -3.17 4.04
C LEU A 54 9.09 -4.57 4.61
N SER A 55 8.43 -5.44 3.84
CA SER A 55 8.19 -6.84 4.25
C SER A 55 9.49 -7.60 4.54
N LYS A 56 10.52 -7.42 3.71
CA LYS A 56 11.84 -8.00 3.94
C LYS A 56 12.51 -7.41 5.19
N LEU A 57 12.47 -6.08 5.32
CA LEU A 57 13.05 -5.41 6.49
C LEU A 57 12.41 -5.86 7.80
N ILE A 58 11.09 -6.02 7.86
CA ILE A 58 10.36 -6.53 9.03
C ILE A 58 10.73 -7.98 9.36
N ALA A 59 11.11 -8.78 8.36
CA ALA A 59 11.57 -10.15 8.60
C ALA A 59 13.00 -10.23 9.16
N GLU A 60 13.83 -9.22 8.90
CA GLU A 60 15.26 -9.21 9.23
C GLU A 60 15.60 -8.30 10.42
N LYS A 61 14.76 -7.33 10.75
CA LYS A 61 15.03 -6.27 11.73
C LYS A 61 13.84 -6.02 12.65
N GLU A 62 14.12 -5.40 13.80
CA GLU A 62 13.07 -4.82 14.64
C GLU A 62 12.27 -3.74 13.88
N ILE A 63 10.98 -3.66 14.15
CA ILE A 63 10.05 -2.80 13.40
C ILE A 63 10.48 -1.33 13.35
N ASP A 64 10.99 -0.79 14.44
CA ASP A 64 11.41 0.61 14.52
C ASP A 64 12.59 0.91 13.56
N ALA A 65 13.52 -0.05 13.42
CA ALA A 65 14.63 0.05 12.48
C ALA A 65 14.15 -0.09 11.02
N ALA A 66 13.23 -1.02 10.76
CA ALA A 66 12.62 -1.22 9.44
C ALA A 66 11.87 0.04 8.97
N VAL A 67 11.07 0.64 9.85
CA VAL A 67 10.32 1.88 9.57
C VAL A 67 11.26 3.06 9.31
N LYS A 68 12.33 3.19 10.09
CA LYS A 68 13.32 4.24 9.86
C LYS A 68 13.98 4.12 8.48
N GLU A 69 14.38 2.91 8.12
CA GLU A 69 15.04 2.66 6.83
C GLU A 69 14.11 2.89 5.64
N ILE A 70 12.87 2.39 5.71
CA ILE A 70 11.91 2.55 4.63
C ILE A 70 11.53 4.02 4.38
N LYS A 71 11.50 4.85 5.42
CA LYS A 71 11.29 6.30 5.30
C LYS A 71 12.43 7.00 4.57
N ILE A 72 13.65 6.53 4.71
CA ILE A 72 14.81 7.03 3.96
C ILE A 72 14.68 6.63 2.49
N LEU A 73 14.37 5.36 2.21
CA LEU A 73 14.21 4.86 0.85
C LEU A 73 13.07 5.55 0.10
N LYS A 74 11.99 5.93 0.79
CA LYS A 74 10.84 6.67 0.23
C LYS A 74 11.24 8.02 -0.39
N GLN A 75 12.37 8.60 0.00
CA GLN A 75 12.85 9.87 -0.54
C GLN A 75 13.38 9.76 -1.98
N ASP A 76 13.70 8.55 -2.43
CA ASP A 76 14.13 8.27 -3.80
C ASP A 76 12.92 7.85 -4.67
N ASP A 77 12.13 8.83 -5.08
CA ASP A 77 10.95 8.61 -5.91
C ASP A 77 11.29 8.12 -7.33
N ALA A 78 12.54 8.23 -7.77
CA ALA A 78 12.97 7.67 -9.05
C ALA A 78 13.05 6.14 -8.99
N LYS A 79 13.44 5.61 -7.85
CA LYS A 79 13.68 4.17 -7.65
C LYS A 79 12.51 3.45 -6.98
N TYR A 80 11.81 4.12 -6.08
CA TYR A 80 10.79 3.52 -5.24
C TYR A 80 9.41 4.17 -5.43
N LYS A 81 8.37 3.39 -5.17
CA LYS A 81 6.99 3.87 -5.09
C LYS A 81 6.31 3.31 -3.85
N ALA A 82 5.50 4.13 -3.19
CA ALA A 82 4.57 3.66 -2.17
C ALA A 82 3.22 3.34 -2.83
N ASN A 83 2.54 2.32 -2.31
CA ASN A 83 1.19 1.96 -2.72
C ASN A 83 0.34 1.72 -1.47
N GLU A 84 -0.69 2.56 -1.29
CA GLU A 84 -1.59 2.50 -0.14
C GLU A 84 -2.16 1.10 0.10
N THR A 85 -2.74 0.51 -0.95
CA THR A 85 -3.39 -0.81 -0.86
C THR A 85 -2.39 -1.90 -0.50
N SER A 86 -1.18 -1.87 -1.07
CA SER A 86 -0.14 -2.86 -0.76
C SER A 86 0.31 -2.78 0.69
N ILE A 87 0.52 -1.56 1.21
CA ILE A 87 0.90 -1.33 2.61
C ILE A 87 -0.24 -1.74 3.54
N ASN A 88 -1.48 -1.41 3.19
CA ASN A 88 -2.67 -1.79 3.94
C ASN A 88 -2.77 -3.33 4.06
N ASN A 89 -2.59 -4.04 2.97
CA ASN A 89 -2.60 -5.50 2.94
C ASN A 89 -1.48 -6.10 3.81
N LEU A 90 -0.28 -5.52 3.80
CA LEU A 90 0.82 -5.95 4.68
C LEU A 90 0.45 -5.78 6.16
N GLY A 91 -0.18 -4.65 6.52
CA GLY A 91 -0.68 -4.41 7.87
C GLY A 91 -1.65 -5.49 8.33
N TYR A 92 -2.63 -5.85 7.49
CA TYR A 92 -3.58 -6.92 7.81
C TYR A 92 -2.93 -8.29 7.88
N LEU A 93 -1.97 -8.62 7.04
CA LEU A 93 -1.21 -9.88 7.15
C LEU A 93 -0.47 -9.98 8.49
N LEU A 94 0.09 -8.87 8.96
CA LEU A 94 0.75 -8.80 10.27
C LEU A 94 -0.26 -8.98 11.42
N LEU A 95 -1.43 -8.33 11.36
CA LEU A 95 -2.50 -8.53 12.34
C LEU A 95 -2.95 -10.00 12.42
N GLN A 96 -3.19 -10.63 11.27
CA GLN A 96 -3.58 -12.04 11.19
C GLN A 96 -2.50 -12.97 11.73
N ALA A 97 -1.22 -12.60 11.60
CA ALA A 97 -0.09 -13.31 12.17
C ALA A 97 0.14 -13.04 13.67
N GLY A 98 -0.71 -12.22 14.31
CA GLY A 98 -0.57 -11.82 15.72
C GLY A 98 0.57 -10.83 15.99
N LYS A 99 1.19 -10.27 14.95
CA LYS A 99 2.25 -9.27 15.03
C LYS A 99 1.65 -7.87 15.15
N ILE A 100 0.98 -7.62 16.29
CA ILE A 100 0.17 -6.42 16.49
C ILE A 100 1.03 -5.14 16.49
N LYS A 101 2.20 -5.16 17.13
CA LYS A 101 3.11 -4.00 17.17
C LYS A 101 3.56 -3.62 15.78
N GLU A 102 3.99 -4.60 14.98
CA GLU A 102 4.44 -4.37 13.61
C GLU A 102 3.28 -3.86 12.73
N ALA A 103 2.08 -4.41 12.89
CA ALA A 103 0.90 -3.96 12.15
C ALA A 103 0.56 -2.50 12.45
N VAL A 104 0.56 -2.10 13.71
CA VAL A 104 0.33 -0.70 14.15
C VAL A 104 1.32 0.25 13.48
N GLU A 105 2.62 -0.08 13.46
CA GLU A 105 3.63 0.77 12.82
C GLU A 105 3.49 0.80 11.28
N VAL A 106 3.10 -0.31 10.64
CA VAL A 106 2.84 -0.35 9.20
C VAL A 106 1.61 0.49 8.83
N PHE A 107 0.51 0.40 9.58
CA PHE A 107 -0.67 1.24 9.32
C PHE A 107 -0.41 2.72 9.62
N LYS A 108 0.35 3.03 10.68
CA LYS A 108 0.80 4.39 10.96
C LYS A 108 1.60 4.97 9.79
N LEU A 109 2.51 4.19 9.22
CA LEU A 109 3.27 4.58 8.03
C LEU A 109 2.34 4.85 6.84
N ASN A 110 1.28 4.05 6.67
CA ASN A 110 0.29 4.24 5.62
C ASN A 110 -0.47 5.57 5.79
N VAL A 111 -0.87 5.90 7.02
CA VAL A 111 -1.47 7.21 7.36
C VAL A 111 -0.51 8.37 7.04
N GLU A 112 0.76 8.26 7.39
CA GLU A 112 1.77 9.29 7.10
C GLU A 112 1.95 9.54 5.59
N TRP A 113 1.83 8.50 4.77
CA TRP A 113 2.06 8.59 3.32
C TRP A 113 0.81 8.93 2.52
N PHE A 114 -0.38 8.63 3.05
CA PHE A 114 -1.67 8.83 2.38
C PHE A 114 -2.70 9.53 3.30
N PRO A 115 -2.38 10.72 3.82
CA PRO A 115 -3.21 11.38 4.86
C PRO A 115 -4.61 11.81 4.40
N GLU A 116 -4.87 11.80 3.09
CA GLU A 116 -6.18 12.15 2.53
C GLU A 116 -7.10 10.94 2.35
N SER A 117 -6.62 9.72 2.61
CA SER A 117 -7.41 8.50 2.45
C SER A 117 -8.13 8.13 3.75
N ALA A 118 -9.46 8.07 3.72
CA ALA A 118 -10.26 7.61 4.83
C ALA A 118 -9.93 6.16 5.25
N ASN A 119 -9.60 5.32 4.27
CA ASN A 119 -9.30 3.91 4.46
C ASN A 119 -8.08 3.68 5.36
N VAL A 120 -7.03 4.50 5.24
CA VAL A 120 -5.82 4.31 6.05
C VAL A 120 -6.05 4.60 7.53
N TYR A 121 -6.92 5.58 7.84
CA TYR A 121 -7.31 5.89 9.20
C TYR A 121 -8.22 4.81 9.80
N ASP A 122 -9.12 4.25 9.00
CA ASP A 122 -9.99 3.15 9.43
C ASP A 122 -9.16 1.92 9.82
N SER A 123 -8.28 1.49 8.93
CA SER A 123 -7.38 0.35 9.17
C SER A 123 -6.42 0.58 10.34
N TYR A 124 -5.91 1.81 10.49
CA TYR A 124 -5.07 2.16 11.63
C TYR A 124 -5.86 2.16 12.95
N GLY A 125 -7.09 2.65 12.94
CA GLY A 125 -8.02 2.58 14.07
C GLY A 125 -8.27 1.12 14.52
N GLU A 126 -8.46 0.21 13.56
CA GLU A 126 -8.62 -1.23 13.82
C GLU A 126 -7.37 -1.84 14.48
N ALA A 127 -6.19 -1.54 13.96
CA ALA A 127 -4.93 -2.03 14.53
C ALA A 127 -4.68 -1.50 15.95
N LEU A 128 -4.98 -0.24 16.21
CA LEU A 128 -4.90 0.37 17.55
C LEU A 128 -5.88 -0.27 18.52
N ALA A 129 -7.12 -0.52 18.07
CA ALA A 129 -8.11 -1.23 18.89
C ALA A 129 -7.65 -2.66 19.23
N ALA A 130 -7.04 -3.36 18.27
CA ALA A 130 -6.44 -4.68 18.50
C ALA A 130 -5.25 -4.63 19.47
N ALA A 131 -4.48 -3.53 19.47
CA ALA A 131 -3.40 -3.27 20.41
C ALA A 131 -3.89 -2.85 21.82
N GLY A 132 -5.21 -2.60 21.99
CA GLY A 132 -5.79 -2.09 23.24
C GLY A 132 -5.68 -0.58 23.41
N ASP A 133 -5.15 0.14 22.43
CA ASP A 133 -5.07 1.63 22.44
C ASP A 133 -6.40 2.25 21.99
N LYS A 134 -7.36 2.20 22.89
CA LYS A 134 -8.73 2.65 22.65
C LYS A 134 -8.81 4.14 22.31
N GLU A 135 -8.00 4.98 22.95
CA GLU A 135 -8.05 6.43 22.74
C GLU A 135 -7.63 6.80 21.31
N ASN A 136 -6.49 6.30 20.88
CA ASN A 136 -6.00 6.57 19.53
C ASN A 136 -6.86 5.87 18.45
N ALA A 137 -7.44 4.72 18.73
CA ALA A 137 -8.41 4.07 17.83
C ALA A 137 -9.62 4.98 17.58
N ILE A 138 -10.22 5.57 18.63
CA ILE A 138 -11.34 6.50 18.51
C ILE A 138 -10.98 7.72 17.66
N ILE A 139 -9.79 8.30 17.85
CA ILE A 139 -9.31 9.45 17.08
C ILE A 139 -9.23 9.09 15.59
N ASN A 140 -8.67 7.93 15.26
CA ASN A 140 -8.49 7.51 13.88
C ASN A 140 -9.83 7.15 13.22
N TYR A 141 -10.75 6.46 13.89
CA TYR A 141 -12.09 6.24 13.34
C TYR A 141 -12.85 7.55 13.09
N LYS A 142 -12.76 8.54 14.00
CA LYS A 142 -13.35 9.87 13.77
C LYS A 142 -12.76 10.54 12.53
N LYS A 143 -11.44 10.46 12.32
CA LYS A 143 -10.80 11.01 11.14
C LYS A 143 -11.20 10.29 9.86
N SER A 144 -11.33 8.96 9.88
CA SER A 144 -11.84 8.18 8.77
C SER A 144 -13.27 8.62 8.38
N ILE A 145 -14.16 8.79 9.37
CA ILE A 145 -15.55 9.22 9.15
C ILE A 145 -15.62 10.68 8.64
N GLU A 146 -14.74 11.55 9.12
CA GLU A 146 -14.61 12.94 8.62
C GLU A 146 -14.27 12.95 7.11
N LEU A 147 -13.31 12.12 6.69
CA LEU A 147 -12.89 12.00 5.30
C LEU A 147 -13.89 11.24 4.43
N ASN A 148 -14.58 10.26 5.00
CA ASN A 148 -15.64 9.50 4.33
C ASN A 148 -16.85 9.32 5.24
N PRO A 149 -17.85 10.24 5.16
CA PRO A 149 -19.08 10.14 5.96
C PRO A 149 -19.91 8.88 5.73
N ASN A 150 -19.64 8.11 4.69
CA ASN A 150 -20.34 6.85 4.38
C ASN A 150 -19.60 5.61 4.94
N ASN A 151 -18.56 5.78 5.76
CA ASN A 151 -17.89 4.66 6.43
C ASN A 151 -18.76 4.12 7.59
N GLU A 152 -19.73 3.26 7.26
CA GLU A 152 -20.62 2.66 8.27
C GLU A 152 -19.86 1.74 9.23
N GLY A 153 -18.89 0.96 8.74
CA GLY A 153 -18.04 0.11 9.59
C GLY A 153 -17.29 0.90 10.65
N GLY A 154 -16.65 2.01 10.25
CA GLY A 154 -15.98 2.92 11.18
C GLY A 154 -16.92 3.53 12.22
N LYS A 155 -18.18 3.88 11.83
CA LYS A 155 -19.20 4.38 12.75
C LYS A 155 -19.61 3.33 13.78
N GLU A 156 -19.78 2.08 13.37
CA GLU A 156 -20.10 0.98 14.27
C GLU A 156 -18.98 0.71 15.28
N MET A 157 -17.74 0.68 14.80
CA MET A 157 -16.58 0.49 15.67
C MET A 157 -16.40 1.64 16.65
N LEU A 158 -16.62 2.89 16.19
CA LEU A 158 -16.58 4.06 17.06
C LEU A 158 -17.61 3.98 18.20
N LYS A 159 -18.87 3.65 17.89
CA LYS A 159 -19.92 3.44 18.89
C LYS A 159 -19.54 2.37 19.91
N LYS A 160 -19.04 1.23 19.44
CA LYS A 160 -18.60 0.13 20.30
C LYS A 160 -17.46 0.56 21.25
N LEU A 161 -16.49 1.31 20.74
CA LEU A 161 -15.38 1.82 21.54
C LEU A 161 -15.82 2.90 22.55
N GLU A 162 -16.79 3.75 22.20
CA GLU A 162 -17.32 4.78 23.10
C GLU A 162 -18.31 4.20 24.13
N GLY A 163 -18.73 2.94 24.00
CA GLY A 163 -19.67 2.29 24.91
C GLY A 163 -21.12 2.74 24.74
N LYS A 164 -21.48 3.09 23.50
CA LYS A 164 -22.83 3.57 23.10
C LYS A 164 -23.58 2.55 22.29
#